data_a80924642deebe8eeeb0ff9c61ac711f
#
_entry.id   a80924642deebe8eeeb0ff9c61ac711f
#
_cell.length_a   1.000
_cell.length_b   1.000
_cell.length_c   1.000
_cell.angle_alpha   90.00
_cell.angle_beta   90.00
_cell.angle_gamma   90.00
#
_symmetry.space_group_name_H-M   'P 1'
#
loop_
_entity.id
_entity.type
_entity.pdbx_description
1 polymer ?
#
loop_
_entity_poly.entity_id
_entity_poly.type
_entity_poly.pdbx_seq_one_letter_code
_entity_poly.pdbx_strand_id
1 'polypeptide(L)'
;HPFKYNDTMDFVRLMKTYTGEVAAVVIEPVRNMAPSPDFLSAIRQETRAQGAVLVVDEITAGWRLNLGGAHLHFGIEPDLAVFGKALSNGYPLGAVIGKRDVMESAQETFISSTYWTDRIGPAAALATLEKMEKMSVPVHLSAVGKRVQEGWRAAAKVFKIDIEITGILPLSHFSFLHEKALVLKTLFTQEMLDRGFLASTSFYASLAHGEEQMGRYLEAVHDVFSRLAKALATGNPEGALRGPVCHSGFRRLA
;
A
#
# COMPACT_ATOMS: atom_id res chain seq x y z
N HIS A 1 4.28 -2.85 -21.44
CA HIS A 1 2.89 -2.51 -21.76
C HIS A 1 2.09 -2.43 -20.46
N PRO A 2 1.66 -1.23 -20.01
CA PRO A 2 0.82 -1.11 -18.84
C PRO A 2 -0.63 -1.55 -19.16
N PHE A 3 -1.31 -2.10 -18.15
CA PHE A 3 -2.73 -2.43 -18.19
C PHE A 3 -3.42 -1.95 -16.92
N LYS A 4 -4.74 -1.78 -16.99
CA LYS A 4 -5.51 -1.30 -15.84
C LYS A 4 -5.75 -2.42 -14.84
N TYR A 5 -5.52 -2.12 -13.57
CA TYR A 5 -5.83 -3.04 -12.49
C TYR A 5 -7.33 -3.32 -12.41
N ASN A 6 -7.71 -4.59 -12.26
CA ASN A 6 -9.10 -5.09 -12.31
C ASN A 6 -9.82 -4.92 -13.68
N ASP A 7 -9.13 -4.56 -14.74
CA ASP A 7 -9.68 -4.57 -16.09
C ASP A 7 -9.24 -5.85 -16.83
N THR A 8 -10.02 -6.91 -16.62
CA THR A 8 -9.77 -8.22 -17.23
C THR A 8 -9.75 -8.16 -18.75
N MET A 9 -10.63 -7.34 -19.36
CA MET A 9 -10.71 -7.24 -20.82
C MET A 9 -9.47 -6.54 -21.40
N ASP A 10 -9.00 -5.46 -20.78
CA ASP A 10 -7.77 -4.78 -21.19
C ASP A 10 -6.56 -5.70 -21.11
N PHE A 11 -6.42 -6.44 -20.02
CA PHE A 11 -5.35 -7.40 -19.83
C PHE A 11 -5.37 -8.51 -20.89
N VAL A 12 -6.50 -9.20 -21.10
CA VAL A 12 -6.65 -10.27 -22.08
C VAL A 12 -6.41 -9.76 -23.51
N ARG A 13 -6.88 -8.55 -23.83
CA ARG A 13 -6.62 -7.90 -25.11
C ARG A 13 -5.12 -7.70 -25.35
N LEU A 14 -4.38 -7.23 -24.36
CA LEU A 14 -2.93 -7.06 -24.46
C LEU A 14 -2.22 -8.39 -24.66
N MET A 15 -2.56 -9.42 -23.87
CA MET A 15 -1.96 -10.75 -24.01
C MET A 15 -2.18 -11.34 -25.40
N LYS A 16 -3.36 -11.14 -25.99
CA LYS A 16 -3.66 -11.54 -27.37
C LYS A 16 -2.88 -10.73 -28.41
N THR A 17 -2.76 -9.42 -28.21
CA THR A 17 -2.04 -8.53 -29.14
C THR A 17 -0.56 -8.91 -29.24
N TYR A 18 0.06 -9.31 -28.12
CA TYR A 18 1.47 -9.65 -28.04
C TYR A 18 1.71 -11.15 -27.81
N THR A 19 0.87 -11.99 -28.42
CA THR A 19 0.96 -13.45 -28.30
C THR A 19 2.35 -13.95 -28.69
N GLY A 20 3.02 -14.68 -27.79
CA GLY A 20 4.37 -15.22 -27.99
C GLY A 20 5.51 -14.21 -27.78
N GLU A 21 5.21 -12.95 -27.46
CA GLU A 21 6.21 -11.91 -27.24
C GLU A 21 6.32 -11.52 -25.75
N VAL A 22 5.39 -11.96 -24.90
CA VAL A 22 5.35 -11.60 -23.48
C VAL A 22 6.24 -12.51 -22.65
N ALA A 23 7.38 -12.01 -22.18
CA ALA A 23 8.28 -12.76 -21.30
C ALA A 23 7.75 -12.84 -19.85
N ALA A 24 7.17 -11.75 -19.33
CA ALA A 24 6.68 -11.71 -17.97
C ALA A 24 5.49 -10.74 -17.81
N VAL A 25 4.66 -11.03 -16.82
CA VAL A 25 3.60 -10.14 -16.32
C VAL A 25 3.91 -9.81 -14.87
N VAL A 26 3.97 -8.52 -14.54
CA VAL A 26 4.26 -8.04 -13.19
C VAL A 26 3.03 -7.35 -12.62
N ILE A 27 2.58 -7.78 -11.44
CA ILE A 27 1.45 -7.17 -10.73
C ILE A 27 1.76 -6.96 -9.25
N GLU A 28 1.24 -5.88 -8.65
CA GLU A 28 1.02 -5.84 -7.20
C GLU A 28 -0.23 -6.65 -6.87
N PRO A 29 -0.23 -7.57 -5.87
CA PRO A 29 -1.40 -8.41 -5.58
C PRO A 29 -2.57 -7.57 -5.06
N VAL A 30 -2.27 -6.46 -4.40
CA VAL A 30 -3.23 -5.48 -3.91
C VAL A 30 -2.52 -4.17 -3.57
N ARG A 31 -3.21 -3.06 -3.80
CA ARG A 31 -2.73 -1.73 -3.39
C ARG A 31 -3.88 -0.84 -2.91
N ASN A 32 -4.56 -0.17 -3.81
CA ASN A 32 -5.66 0.75 -3.50
C ASN A 32 -7.02 0.07 -3.46
N MET A 33 -7.16 -1.07 -4.12
CA MET A 33 -8.38 -1.88 -4.14
C MET A 33 -8.02 -3.36 -4.14
N ALA A 34 -8.93 -4.19 -3.64
CA ALA A 34 -8.78 -5.63 -3.72
C ALA A 34 -8.89 -6.11 -5.18
N PRO A 35 -8.12 -7.14 -5.57
CA PRO A 35 -8.27 -7.75 -6.89
C PRO A 35 -9.60 -8.50 -6.99
N SER A 36 -10.24 -8.45 -8.15
CA SER A 36 -11.38 -9.32 -8.42
C SER A 36 -10.90 -10.75 -8.71
N PRO A 37 -11.67 -11.80 -8.31
CA PRO A 37 -11.33 -13.18 -8.61
C PRO A 37 -11.15 -13.45 -10.10
N ASP A 38 -12.01 -12.87 -10.94
CA ASP A 38 -11.96 -13.03 -12.39
C ASP A 38 -10.68 -12.44 -12.99
N PHE A 39 -10.24 -11.29 -12.48
CA PHE A 39 -9.00 -10.65 -12.91
C PHE A 39 -7.78 -11.49 -12.55
N LEU A 40 -7.68 -12.00 -11.32
CA LEU A 40 -6.57 -12.87 -10.91
C LEU A 40 -6.56 -14.19 -11.68
N SER A 41 -7.74 -14.77 -11.91
CA SER A 41 -7.89 -15.98 -12.71
C SER A 41 -7.41 -15.78 -14.14
N ALA A 42 -7.83 -14.70 -14.78
CA ALA A 42 -7.39 -14.36 -16.14
C ALA A 42 -5.87 -14.15 -16.22
N ILE A 43 -5.28 -13.41 -15.27
CA ILE A 43 -3.83 -13.22 -15.21
C ILE A 43 -3.11 -14.57 -15.16
N ARG A 44 -3.54 -15.46 -14.26
CA ARG A 44 -2.87 -16.78 -14.13
C ARG A 44 -3.06 -17.67 -15.36
N GLN A 45 -4.25 -17.65 -15.94
CA GLN A 45 -4.55 -18.46 -17.12
C GLN A 45 -3.77 -17.99 -18.35
N GLU A 46 -3.81 -16.70 -18.67
CA GLU A 46 -3.14 -16.14 -19.84
C GLU A 46 -1.62 -16.23 -19.75
N THR A 47 -1.03 -16.01 -18.58
CA THR A 47 0.42 -16.16 -18.38
C THR A 47 0.85 -17.62 -18.58
N ARG A 48 0.11 -18.59 -18.05
CA ARG A 48 0.37 -20.01 -18.29
C ARG A 48 0.23 -20.41 -19.75
N ALA A 49 -0.83 -19.95 -20.41
CA ALA A 49 -1.11 -20.29 -21.80
C ALA A 49 0.00 -19.83 -22.76
N GLN A 50 0.66 -18.73 -22.43
CA GLN A 50 1.72 -18.14 -23.27
C GLN A 50 3.14 -18.45 -22.77
N GLY A 51 3.30 -19.20 -21.68
CA GLY A 51 4.61 -19.48 -21.08
C GLY A 51 5.28 -18.24 -20.46
N ALA A 52 4.53 -17.19 -20.20
CA ALA A 52 5.03 -15.98 -19.57
C ALA A 52 5.19 -16.17 -18.04
N VAL A 53 6.23 -15.58 -17.46
CA VAL A 53 6.48 -15.62 -16.01
C VAL A 53 5.54 -14.66 -15.29
N LEU A 54 4.77 -15.16 -14.33
CA LEU A 54 3.97 -14.30 -13.44
C LEU A 54 4.81 -13.85 -12.24
N VAL A 55 5.10 -12.56 -12.17
CA VAL A 55 5.81 -11.91 -11.06
C VAL A 55 4.83 -11.15 -10.19
N VAL A 56 4.76 -11.49 -8.91
CA VAL A 56 3.94 -10.76 -7.94
C VAL A 56 4.84 -9.86 -7.09
N ASP A 57 4.63 -8.55 -7.20
CA ASP A 57 5.34 -7.55 -6.40
C ASP A 57 4.68 -7.42 -5.02
N GLU A 58 5.29 -8.07 -4.03
CA GLU A 58 4.89 -8.06 -2.63
C GLU A 58 5.59 -6.98 -1.79
N ILE A 59 6.39 -6.12 -2.43
CA ILE A 59 7.19 -5.12 -1.70
C ILE A 59 6.33 -4.26 -0.78
N THR A 60 5.10 -3.91 -1.20
CA THR A 60 4.19 -3.08 -0.40
C THR A 60 3.22 -3.92 0.45
N ALA A 61 2.68 -5.00 -0.09
CA ALA A 61 1.61 -5.78 0.53
C ALA A 61 2.10 -6.96 1.39
N GLY A 62 3.29 -7.47 1.12
CA GLY A 62 3.85 -8.61 1.85
C GLY A 62 3.92 -8.37 3.37
N TRP A 63 3.64 -9.41 4.12
CA TRP A 63 3.60 -9.46 5.60
C TRP A 63 2.58 -8.54 6.28
N ARG A 64 1.63 -7.97 5.54
CA ARG A 64 0.64 -7.07 6.14
C ARG A 64 -0.71 -7.72 6.39
N LEU A 65 -1.12 -8.66 5.53
CA LEU A 65 -2.40 -9.37 5.66
C LEU A 65 -2.26 -10.75 6.32
N ASN A 66 -1.11 -11.37 6.12
CA ASN A 66 -0.78 -12.71 6.62
C ASN A 66 0.74 -12.83 6.80
N LEU A 67 1.19 -13.94 7.37
CA LEU A 67 2.61 -14.28 7.39
C LEU A 67 3.02 -14.79 6.01
N GLY A 68 3.71 -13.93 5.26
CA GLY A 68 4.09 -14.16 3.88
C GLY A 68 3.51 -13.15 2.90
N GLY A 69 3.35 -13.54 1.65
CA GLY A 69 2.83 -12.65 0.61
C GLY A 69 1.31 -12.53 0.62
N ALA A 70 0.80 -11.37 0.24
CA ALA A 70 -0.63 -11.13 0.06
C ALA A 70 -1.22 -12.02 -1.06
N HIS A 71 -0.39 -12.50 -2.00
CA HIS A 71 -0.82 -13.48 -3.01
C HIS A 71 -1.43 -14.76 -2.38
N LEU A 72 -0.95 -15.17 -1.20
CA LEU A 72 -1.51 -16.31 -0.46
C LEU A 72 -2.94 -16.00 0.03
N HIS A 73 -3.19 -14.75 0.46
CA HIS A 73 -4.50 -14.31 0.89
C HIS A 73 -5.52 -14.28 -0.26
N PHE A 74 -5.08 -13.90 -1.45
CA PHE A 74 -5.94 -13.81 -2.63
C PHE A 74 -5.96 -15.08 -3.48
N GLY A 75 -5.22 -16.12 -3.11
CA GLY A 75 -5.19 -17.40 -3.82
C GLY A 75 -4.52 -17.35 -5.20
N ILE A 76 -3.63 -16.37 -5.44
CA ILE A 76 -2.83 -16.33 -6.66
C ILE A 76 -1.52 -17.09 -6.48
N GLU A 77 -1.15 -17.90 -7.45
CA GLU A 77 0.09 -18.70 -7.46
C GLU A 77 1.11 -18.07 -8.41
N PRO A 78 2.08 -17.28 -7.92
CA PRO A 78 3.09 -16.65 -8.76
C PRO A 78 4.15 -17.63 -9.22
N ASP A 79 4.90 -17.27 -10.26
CA ASP A 79 6.14 -17.96 -10.63
C ASP A 79 7.33 -17.32 -9.88
N LEU A 80 7.27 -15.99 -9.65
CA LEU A 80 8.18 -15.24 -8.78
C LEU A 80 7.40 -14.31 -7.86
N ALA A 81 7.86 -14.16 -6.63
CA ALA A 81 7.39 -13.15 -5.68
C ALA A 81 8.56 -12.29 -5.19
N VAL A 82 8.36 -10.97 -5.20
CA VAL A 82 9.39 -9.98 -4.83
C VAL A 82 9.00 -9.30 -3.53
N PHE A 83 9.86 -9.34 -2.53
CA PHE A 83 9.63 -8.81 -1.20
C PHE A 83 10.62 -7.72 -0.82
N GLY A 84 10.22 -6.84 0.09
CA GLY A 84 11.04 -5.78 0.64
C GLY A 84 10.35 -5.10 1.82
N LYS A 85 10.63 -3.84 2.07
CA LYS A 85 9.98 -2.99 3.10
C LYS A 85 9.75 -3.68 4.44
N ALA A 86 8.55 -4.26 4.65
CA ALA A 86 8.16 -4.91 5.90
C ALA A 86 9.03 -6.13 6.25
N LEU A 87 9.64 -6.80 5.25
CA LEU A 87 10.49 -7.97 5.44
C LEU A 87 11.60 -7.73 6.46
N SER A 88 12.30 -6.61 6.35
CA SER A 88 13.43 -6.26 7.24
C SER A 88 13.15 -5.03 8.11
N ASN A 89 11.92 -4.49 8.06
CA ASN A 89 11.39 -3.49 8.97
C ASN A 89 12.29 -2.26 9.17
N GLY A 90 12.74 -1.66 8.05
CA GLY A 90 13.55 -0.45 8.01
C GLY A 90 15.02 -0.64 7.61
N TYR A 91 15.52 -1.87 7.62
CA TYR A 91 16.84 -2.16 7.07
C TYR A 91 16.75 -2.48 5.57
N PRO A 92 17.73 -2.04 4.74
CA PRO A 92 17.72 -2.31 3.31
C PRO A 92 17.84 -3.81 3.02
N LEU A 93 16.79 -4.41 2.46
CA LEU A 93 16.77 -5.79 2.00
C LEU A 93 15.67 -5.95 0.95
N GLY A 94 16.01 -6.61 -0.15
CA GLY A 94 15.08 -7.18 -1.12
C GLY A 94 15.25 -8.69 -1.18
N ALA A 95 14.17 -9.42 -1.40
CA ALA A 95 14.21 -10.85 -1.61
C ALA A 95 13.33 -11.22 -2.80
N VAL A 96 13.83 -12.12 -3.65
CA VAL A 96 13.09 -12.73 -4.74
C VAL A 96 13.04 -14.22 -4.47
N ILE A 97 11.85 -14.78 -4.43
CA ILE A 97 11.62 -16.21 -4.29
C ILE A 97 10.71 -16.69 -5.41
N GLY A 98 10.83 -17.94 -5.80
CA GLY A 98 10.00 -18.46 -6.89
C GLY A 98 10.20 -19.93 -7.19
N LYS A 99 9.59 -20.36 -8.27
CA LYS A 99 9.69 -21.73 -8.76
C LYS A 99 11.13 -22.03 -9.20
N ARG A 100 11.57 -23.25 -8.93
CA ARG A 100 12.94 -23.69 -9.24
C ARG A 100 13.32 -23.41 -10.68
N ASP A 101 12.47 -23.82 -11.62
CA ASP A 101 12.76 -23.73 -13.06
C ASP A 101 12.95 -22.28 -13.54
N VAL A 102 12.28 -21.33 -12.88
CA VAL A 102 12.44 -19.89 -13.16
C VAL A 102 13.68 -19.33 -12.46
N MET A 103 13.90 -19.71 -11.19
CA MET A 103 15.03 -19.23 -10.39
C MET A 103 16.37 -19.78 -10.86
N GLU A 104 16.41 -20.96 -11.47
CA GLU A 104 17.64 -21.57 -11.99
C GLU A 104 18.34 -20.67 -13.03
N SER A 105 17.56 -19.93 -13.84
CA SER A 105 18.10 -18.95 -14.78
C SER A 105 18.99 -17.88 -14.14
N ALA A 106 18.80 -17.60 -12.85
CA ALA A 106 19.63 -16.66 -12.12
C ALA A 106 21.10 -17.12 -11.99
N GLN A 107 21.37 -18.42 -12.07
CA GLN A 107 22.71 -18.99 -12.01
C GLN A 107 23.54 -18.65 -13.26
N GLU A 108 22.87 -18.39 -14.38
CA GLU A 108 23.50 -18.07 -15.66
C GLU A 108 23.61 -16.55 -15.90
N THR A 109 23.12 -15.74 -14.94
CA THR A 109 23.10 -14.28 -15.04
C THR A 109 24.04 -13.63 -14.03
N PHE A 110 24.57 -12.46 -14.38
CA PHE A 110 25.36 -11.66 -13.46
C PHE A 110 24.43 -10.82 -12.57
N ILE A 111 24.16 -11.35 -11.36
CA ILE A 111 23.43 -10.61 -10.33
C ILE A 111 24.43 -10.22 -9.25
N SER A 112 24.62 -8.93 -9.04
CA SER A 112 25.56 -8.40 -8.06
C SER A 112 25.03 -7.12 -7.38
N SER A 113 25.54 -6.87 -6.18
CA SER A 113 25.26 -5.69 -5.38
C SER A 113 26.43 -5.38 -4.47
N THR A 114 26.67 -4.11 -4.17
CA THR A 114 27.71 -3.68 -3.23
C THR A 114 27.53 -4.32 -1.85
N TYR A 115 26.28 -4.53 -1.44
CA TYR A 115 25.94 -5.06 -0.11
C TYR A 115 25.55 -6.55 -0.14
N TRP A 116 25.99 -7.30 -1.17
CA TRP A 116 25.63 -8.70 -1.36
C TRP A 116 25.95 -9.60 -0.16
N THR A 117 27.04 -9.33 0.53
CA THR A 117 27.50 -10.09 1.70
C THR A 117 27.18 -9.41 3.03
N ASP A 118 26.46 -8.30 3.04
CA ASP A 118 26.03 -7.63 4.27
C ASP A 118 25.01 -8.51 5.01
N ARG A 119 25.25 -8.68 6.31
CA ARG A 119 24.43 -9.53 7.19
C ARG A 119 23.34 -8.76 7.93
N ILE A 120 23.36 -7.44 7.92
CA ILE A 120 22.44 -6.61 8.71
C ILE A 120 21.00 -6.82 8.24
N GLY A 121 20.75 -6.71 6.92
CA GLY A 121 19.43 -6.92 6.33
C GLY A 121 18.85 -8.31 6.65
N PRO A 122 19.56 -9.41 6.36
CA PRO A 122 19.11 -10.76 6.69
C PRO A 122 18.86 -11.00 8.20
N ALA A 123 19.73 -10.49 9.08
CA ALA A 123 19.55 -10.60 10.52
C ALA A 123 18.30 -9.85 11.00
N ALA A 124 18.07 -8.63 10.46
CA ALA A 124 16.87 -7.86 10.76
C ALA A 124 15.59 -8.55 10.23
N ALA A 125 15.65 -9.18 9.05
CA ALA A 125 14.54 -9.93 8.50
C ALA A 125 14.17 -11.13 9.38
N LEU A 126 15.14 -11.92 9.81
CA LEU A 126 14.89 -13.06 10.70
C LEU A 126 14.22 -12.60 12.01
N ALA A 127 14.77 -11.60 12.69
CA ALA A 127 14.18 -11.06 13.91
C ALA A 127 12.76 -10.48 13.69
N THR A 128 12.53 -9.86 12.52
CA THR A 128 11.21 -9.33 12.14
C THR A 128 10.20 -10.46 11.96
N LEU A 129 10.56 -11.52 11.22
CA LEU A 129 9.67 -12.65 10.93
C LEU A 129 9.31 -13.41 12.22
N GLU A 130 10.28 -13.70 13.07
CA GLU A 130 10.06 -14.33 14.39
C GLU A 130 9.09 -13.50 15.25
N LYS A 131 9.26 -12.17 15.28
CA LYS A 131 8.37 -11.28 16.02
C LYS A 131 6.98 -11.23 15.42
N MET A 132 6.87 -11.20 14.10
CA MET A 132 5.59 -11.18 13.39
C MET A 132 4.76 -12.43 13.70
N GLU A 133 5.39 -13.59 13.68
CA GLU A 133 4.75 -14.86 14.01
C GLU A 133 4.33 -14.89 15.49
N LYS A 134 5.27 -14.65 16.40
CA LYS A 134 5.07 -14.71 17.86
C LYS A 134 3.94 -13.79 18.33
N MET A 135 3.79 -12.62 17.70
CA MET A 135 2.83 -11.59 18.12
C MET A 135 1.59 -11.52 17.21
N SER A 136 1.45 -12.41 16.23
CA SER A 136 0.35 -12.39 15.25
C SER A 136 0.16 -10.99 14.63
N VAL A 137 1.28 -10.37 14.23
CA VAL A 137 1.30 -8.96 13.79
C VAL A 137 0.27 -8.64 12.70
N PRO A 138 0.05 -9.45 11.66
CA PRO A 138 -0.97 -9.15 10.63
C PRO A 138 -2.38 -8.96 11.19
N VAL A 139 -2.74 -9.72 12.23
CA VAL A 139 -4.05 -9.58 12.91
C VAL A 139 -4.13 -8.21 13.59
N HIS A 140 -3.08 -7.82 14.32
CA HIS A 140 -2.99 -6.49 14.94
C HIS A 140 -3.06 -5.36 13.90
N LEU A 141 -2.31 -5.46 12.79
CA LEU A 141 -2.32 -4.45 11.74
C LEU A 141 -3.71 -4.26 11.13
N SER A 142 -4.43 -5.36 10.91
CA SER A 142 -5.79 -5.34 10.37
C SER A 142 -6.77 -4.70 11.37
N ALA A 143 -6.66 -5.02 12.65
CA ALA A 143 -7.50 -4.43 13.71
C ALA A 143 -7.28 -2.92 13.84
N VAL A 144 -6.02 -2.49 13.85
CA VAL A 144 -5.64 -1.06 13.87
C VAL A 144 -6.18 -0.34 12.64
N GLY A 145 -5.94 -0.89 11.44
CA GLY A 145 -6.41 -0.29 10.19
C GLY A 145 -7.93 -0.18 10.11
N LYS A 146 -8.66 -1.19 10.58
CA LYS A 146 -10.13 -1.16 10.68
C LYS A 146 -10.60 0.00 11.56
N ARG A 147 -10.01 0.13 12.74
CA ARG A 147 -10.32 1.19 13.70
C ARG A 147 -10.05 2.59 13.12
N VAL A 148 -8.94 2.74 12.39
CA VAL A 148 -8.61 3.99 11.69
C VAL A 148 -9.66 4.34 10.64
N GLN A 149 -10.00 3.40 9.76
CA GLN A 149 -11.02 3.64 8.74
C GLN A 149 -12.38 3.97 9.33
N GLU A 150 -12.79 3.30 10.41
CA GLU A 150 -14.03 3.59 11.13
C GLU A 150 -14.01 4.99 11.74
N GLY A 151 -12.89 5.40 12.35
CA GLY A 151 -12.72 6.75 12.89
C GLY A 151 -12.79 7.84 11.82
N TRP A 152 -12.17 7.63 10.66
CA TRP A 152 -12.28 8.56 9.53
C TRP A 152 -13.71 8.69 9.03
N ARG A 153 -14.44 7.56 8.86
CA ARG A 153 -15.86 7.57 8.47
C ARG A 153 -16.73 8.31 9.48
N ALA A 154 -16.49 8.07 10.77
CA ALA A 154 -17.25 8.71 11.83
C ALA A 154 -17.04 10.24 11.84
N ALA A 155 -15.79 10.71 11.77
CA ALA A 155 -15.47 12.13 11.69
C ALA A 155 -16.07 12.78 10.43
N ALA A 156 -15.90 12.15 9.27
CA ALA A 156 -16.46 12.62 8.00
C ALA A 156 -17.99 12.78 8.07
N LYS A 157 -18.68 11.79 8.63
CA LYS A 157 -20.14 11.82 8.82
C LYS A 157 -20.58 12.95 9.77
N VAL A 158 -19.91 13.10 10.91
CA VAL A 158 -20.25 14.13 11.92
C VAL A 158 -20.12 15.52 11.34
N PHE A 159 -19.05 15.79 10.61
CA PHE A 159 -18.74 17.11 10.07
C PHE A 159 -19.21 17.32 8.63
N LYS A 160 -19.93 16.36 8.04
CA LYS A 160 -20.50 16.41 6.68
C LYS A 160 -19.44 16.74 5.62
N ILE A 161 -18.28 16.10 5.72
CA ILE A 161 -17.21 16.17 4.75
C ILE A 161 -17.12 14.82 4.05
N ASP A 162 -17.41 14.80 2.75
CA ASP A 162 -17.38 13.56 1.99
C ASP A 162 -15.96 13.09 1.75
N ILE A 163 -15.71 11.82 2.03
CA ILE A 163 -14.43 11.16 1.79
C ILE A 163 -14.63 9.79 1.12
N GLU A 164 -13.68 9.38 0.31
CA GLU A 164 -13.55 8.03 -0.17
C GLU A 164 -12.41 7.32 0.57
N ILE A 165 -12.67 6.13 1.12
CA ILE A 165 -11.65 5.31 1.78
C ILE A 165 -11.25 4.17 0.87
N THR A 166 -9.96 4.01 0.64
CA THR A 166 -9.33 3.00 -0.21
C THR A 166 -8.20 2.29 0.51
N GLY A 167 -7.62 1.27 -0.13
CA GLY A 167 -6.52 0.47 0.43
C GLY A 167 -7.00 -0.67 1.30
N ILE A 168 -6.07 -1.57 1.61
CA ILE A 168 -6.29 -2.65 2.58
C ILE A 168 -6.20 -2.10 4.01
N LEU A 169 -6.79 -2.78 4.97
CA LEU A 169 -6.81 -2.33 6.37
C LEU A 169 -5.44 -1.89 6.90
N PRO A 170 -4.33 -2.66 6.72
CA PRO A 170 -3.01 -2.22 7.17
C PRO A 170 -2.41 -1.04 6.42
N LEU A 171 -2.93 -0.71 5.24
CA LEU A 171 -2.45 0.35 4.35
C LEU A 171 -3.64 1.19 3.89
N SER A 172 -4.24 1.90 4.83
CA SER A 172 -5.45 2.68 4.61
C SER A 172 -5.15 4.04 4.01
N HIS A 173 -6.00 4.47 3.11
CA HIS A 173 -5.99 5.80 2.51
C HIS A 173 -7.38 6.40 2.53
N PHE A 174 -7.48 7.73 2.58
CA PHE A 174 -8.70 8.40 2.22
C PHE A 174 -8.43 9.60 1.31
N SER A 175 -9.43 9.99 0.54
CA SER A 175 -9.43 11.17 -0.31
C SER A 175 -10.64 12.03 0.00
N PHE A 176 -10.50 13.34 0.00
CA PHE A 176 -11.64 14.24 0.09
C PHE A 176 -12.38 14.29 -1.25
N LEU A 177 -13.70 14.07 -1.22
CA LEU A 177 -14.58 14.20 -2.39
C LEU A 177 -15.11 15.63 -2.46
N HIS A 178 -14.23 16.58 -2.83
CA HIS A 178 -14.54 18.00 -2.86
C HIS A 178 -13.71 18.71 -3.93
N GLU A 179 -14.23 19.78 -4.54
CA GLU A 179 -13.50 20.58 -5.54
C GLU A 179 -12.17 21.13 -5.00
N LYS A 180 -12.10 21.45 -3.70
CA LYS A 180 -10.91 21.89 -2.99
C LYS A 180 -10.16 20.76 -2.26
N ALA A 181 -10.17 19.54 -2.78
CA ALA A 181 -9.58 18.35 -2.13
C ALA A 181 -8.11 18.54 -1.72
N LEU A 182 -7.29 19.19 -2.56
CA LEU A 182 -5.87 19.43 -2.24
C LEU A 182 -5.70 20.45 -1.12
N VAL A 183 -6.57 21.46 -1.05
CA VAL A 183 -6.60 22.43 0.06
C VAL A 183 -6.93 21.72 1.37
N LEU A 184 -7.98 20.90 1.37
CA LEU A 184 -8.39 20.13 2.54
C LEU A 184 -7.31 19.15 2.99
N LYS A 185 -6.65 18.45 2.05
CA LYS A 185 -5.52 17.58 2.34
C LYS A 185 -4.36 18.34 2.99
N THR A 186 -4.05 19.53 2.46
CA THR A 186 -2.97 20.38 3.01
C THR A 186 -3.32 20.85 4.41
N LEU A 187 -4.55 21.31 4.61
CA LEU A 187 -5.03 21.77 5.90
C LEU A 187 -5.11 20.62 6.91
N PHE A 188 -5.57 19.44 6.50
CA PHE A 188 -5.56 18.24 7.34
C PHE A 188 -4.15 17.92 7.84
N THR A 189 -3.16 17.91 6.93
CA THR A 189 -1.77 17.63 7.28
C THR A 189 -1.21 18.70 8.23
N GLN A 190 -1.48 19.97 7.98
CA GLN A 190 -1.08 21.09 8.83
C GLN A 190 -1.66 20.96 10.26
N GLU A 191 -2.97 20.74 10.36
CA GLU A 191 -3.67 20.63 11.63
C GLU A 191 -3.27 19.38 12.44
N MET A 192 -2.99 18.24 11.76
CA MET A 192 -2.45 17.05 12.40
C MET A 192 -1.04 17.28 12.94
N LEU A 193 -0.19 17.97 12.18
CA LEU A 193 1.17 18.31 12.62
C LEU A 193 1.17 19.19 13.87
N ASP A 194 0.26 20.16 13.95
CA ASP A 194 0.10 21.03 15.14
C ASP A 194 -0.31 20.24 16.39
N ARG A 195 -0.91 19.07 16.21
CA ARG A 195 -1.29 18.14 17.28
C ARG A 195 -0.22 17.08 17.57
N GLY A 196 0.96 17.22 16.95
CA GLY A 196 2.10 16.32 17.15
C GLY A 196 2.03 15.03 16.33
N PHE A 197 1.19 14.97 15.28
CA PHE A 197 1.10 13.82 14.39
C PHE A 197 1.71 14.13 13.01
N LEU A 198 2.78 13.44 12.65
CA LEU A 198 3.30 13.44 11.30
C LEU A 198 2.38 12.56 10.42
N ALA A 199 1.20 13.07 10.11
CA ALA A 199 0.13 12.35 9.44
C ALA A 199 -0.37 13.10 8.20
N SER A 200 -0.83 12.34 7.22
CA SER A 200 -1.52 12.80 6.03
C SER A 200 -2.77 11.92 5.82
N THR A 201 -3.30 11.89 4.60
CA THR A 201 -4.47 11.08 4.23
C THR A 201 -4.15 9.59 4.02
N SER A 202 -2.98 9.15 4.44
CA SER A 202 -2.53 7.74 4.41
C SER A 202 -2.16 7.30 5.81
N PHE A 203 -2.52 6.07 6.16
CA PHE A 203 -2.16 5.47 7.45
C PHE A 203 -1.61 4.05 7.22
N TYR A 204 -0.39 3.83 7.63
CA TYR A 204 0.28 2.54 7.56
C TYR A 204 0.38 1.97 8.97
N ALA A 205 -0.41 0.94 9.25
CA ALA A 205 -0.45 0.31 10.55
C ALA A 205 0.89 -0.34 10.91
N SER A 206 1.26 -0.26 12.18
CA SER A 206 2.45 -0.91 12.74
C SER A 206 2.13 -1.48 14.12
N LEU A 207 2.97 -2.38 14.60
CA LEU A 207 2.81 -2.98 15.94
C LEU A 207 2.91 -1.94 17.07
N ALA A 208 3.56 -0.79 16.82
CA ALA A 208 3.69 0.30 17.78
C ALA A 208 2.40 1.14 17.94
N HIS A 209 1.41 0.97 17.07
CA HIS A 209 0.12 1.63 17.21
C HIS A 209 -0.74 0.88 18.25
N GLY A 210 -0.47 1.13 19.53
CA GLY A 210 -1.23 0.60 20.66
C GLY A 210 -2.49 1.42 20.96
N GLU A 211 -3.22 1.04 22.02
CA GLU A 211 -4.51 1.68 22.39
C GLU A 211 -4.38 3.18 22.66
N GLU A 212 -3.34 3.60 23.38
CA GLU A 212 -3.10 5.01 23.71
C GLU A 212 -2.85 5.84 22.44
N GLN A 213 -1.94 5.38 21.57
CA GLN A 213 -1.61 6.07 20.32
C GLN A 213 -2.83 6.18 19.42
N MET A 214 -3.63 5.10 19.33
CA MET A 214 -4.84 5.08 18.53
C MET A 214 -5.92 6.01 19.09
N GLY A 215 -6.11 6.05 20.42
CA GLY A 215 -7.04 6.97 21.06
C GLY A 215 -6.70 8.42 20.74
N ARG A 216 -5.47 8.83 20.99
CA ARG A 216 -4.96 10.19 20.70
C ARG A 216 -5.06 10.55 19.20
N TYR A 217 -4.74 9.63 18.31
CA TYR A 217 -4.83 9.85 16.87
C TYR A 217 -6.28 10.11 16.43
N LEU A 218 -7.22 9.29 16.88
CA LEU A 218 -8.63 9.42 16.49
C LEU A 218 -9.30 10.68 17.08
N GLU A 219 -8.93 11.07 18.29
CA GLU A 219 -9.33 12.35 18.88
C GLU A 219 -8.81 13.53 18.03
N ALA A 220 -7.53 13.50 17.67
CA ALA A 220 -6.95 14.51 16.79
C ALA A 220 -7.65 14.56 15.41
N VAL A 221 -7.95 13.42 14.81
CA VAL A 221 -8.70 13.34 13.55
C VAL A 221 -10.07 14.00 13.69
N HIS A 222 -10.82 13.69 14.75
CA HIS A 222 -12.12 14.29 14.99
C HIS A 222 -12.03 15.83 15.09
N ASP A 223 -11.07 16.35 15.86
CA ASP A 223 -10.84 17.78 16.00
C ASP A 223 -10.45 18.44 14.67
N VAL A 224 -9.59 17.79 13.91
CA VAL A 224 -9.15 18.29 12.60
C VAL A 224 -10.33 18.36 11.64
N PHE A 225 -11.17 17.34 11.56
CA PHE A 225 -12.38 17.40 10.73
C PHE A 225 -13.32 18.54 11.14
N SER A 226 -13.44 18.84 12.44
CA SER A 226 -14.17 20.03 12.91
C SER A 226 -13.55 21.33 12.37
N ARG A 227 -12.22 21.43 12.36
CA ARG A 227 -11.52 22.59 11.80
C ARG A 227 -11.72 22.73 10.29
N LEU A 228 -11.63 21.61 9.56
CA LEU A 228 -11.90 21.60 8.12
C LEU A 228 -13.31 22.07 7.79
N ALA A 229 -14.32 21.61 8.54
CA ALA A 229 -15.69 22.04 8.35
C ALA A 229 -15.87 23.56 8.60
N LYS A 230 -15.23 24.10 9.65
CA LYS A 230 -15.24 25.54 9.91
C LYS A 230 -14.56 26.33 8.78
N ALA A 231 -13.42 25.85 8.27
CA ALA A 231 -12.73 26.49 7.16
C ALA A 231 -13.59 26.49 5.88
N LEU A 232 -14.25 25.38 5.58
CA LEU A 232 -15.19 25.29 4.46
C LEU A 232 -16.36 26.28 4.60
N ALA A 233 -16.91 26.42 5.80
CA ALA A 233 -18.03 27.33 6.06
C ALA A 233 -17.68 28.82 5.83
N THR A 234 -16.41 29.21 5.83
CA THR A 234 -15.98 30.58 5.48
C THR A 234 -16.05 30.86 3.97
N GLY A 235 -16.21 29.84 3.13
CA GLY A 235 -16.09 29.93 1.67
C GLY A 235 -14.64 30.08 1.17
N ASN A 236 -13.67 30.28 2.05
CA ASN A 236 -12.25 30.45 1.72
C ASN A 236 -11.35 29.59 2.62
N PRO A 237 -11.36 28.24 2.46
CA PRO A 237 -10.51 27.36 3.28
C PRO A 237 -9.02 27.58 3.04
N GLU A 238 -8.60 28.15 1.90
CA GLU A 238 -7.22 28.53 1.58
C GLU A 238 -6.67 29.55 2.60
N GLY A 239 -7.52 30.43 3.10
CA GLY A 239 -7.14 31.43 4.11
C GLY A 239 -6.70 30.84 5.46
N ALA A 240 -6.97 29.56 5.71
CA ALA A 240 -6.50 28.84 6.90
C ALA A 240 -5.12 28.18 6.72
N LEU A 241 -4.56 28.18 5.52
CA LEU A 241 -3.24 27.60 5.24
C LEU A 241 -2.12 28.58 5.63
N ARG A 242 -1.03 28.03 6.15
CA ARG A 242 0.21 28.78 6.48
C ARG A 242 1.25 28.72 5.34
N GLY A 243 0.99 27.96 4.30
CA GLY A 243 1.87 27.76 3.17
C GLY A 243 1.11 27.41 1.90
N PRO A 244 1.81 27.09 0.82
CA PRO A 244 1.17 26.75 -0.44
C PRO A 244 0.39 25.44 -0.34
N VAL A 245 -0.63 25.30 -1.19
CA VAL A 245 -1.38 24.06 -1.36
C VAL A 245 -0.43 22.97 -1.87
N CYS A 246 -0.52 21.76 -1.31
CA CYS A 246 0.27 20.63 -1.77
C CYS A 246 -0.05 20.30 -3.23
N HIS A 247 0.95 19.84 -3.97
CA HIS A 247 0.74 19.37 -5.35
C HIS A 247 0.19 17.94 -5.38
N SER A 248 -0.47 17.60 -6.48
CA SER A 248 -0.86 16.23 -6.76
C SER A 248 0.26 15.49 -7.50
N GLY A 249 0.45 14.22 -7.16
CA GLY A 249 1.41 13.34 -7.82
C GLY A 249 2.87 13.60 -7.43
N PHE A 250 3.77 12.87 -8.11
CA PHE A 250 5.21 12.99 -7.91
C PHE A 250 5.79 14.01 -8.88
N ARG A 251 6.33 15.11 -8.37
CA ARG A 251 7.11 16.08 -9.15
C ARG A 251 8.50 16.20 -8.56
N ARG A 252 9.52 16.17 -9.41
CA ARG A 252 10.86 16.60 -8.98
C ARG A 252 10.78 18.09 -8.69
N LEU A 253 11.23 18.49 -7.52
CA LEU A 253 11.55 19.89 -7.23
C LEU A 253 12.84 20.18 -8.00
N ALA A 254 12.73 20.94 -9.08
CA ALA A 254 13.86 21.41 -9.85
C ALA A 254 14.51 22.60 -9.14
#